data_b552ecdba92d85171f30111e8c988373
#
_entry.id   b552ecdba92d85171f30111e8c988373
#
_cell.length_a   1.000
_cell.length_b   1.000
_cell.length_c   1.000
_cell.angle_alpha   90.00
_cell.angle_beta   90.00
_cell.angle_gamma   90.00
#
_symmetry.space_group_name_H-M   'P 1'
#
loop_
_entity.id
_entity.type
_entity.pdbx_description
1 polymer ?
#
loop_
_entity_poly.entity_id
_entity_poly.type
_entity_poly.pdbx_seq_one_letter_code
_entity_poly.pdbx_strand_id
1 'polypeptide(L)'
;MDNVLWKKLLFKYFSLGKQNIVVIKGDSHDPKIFNDIKKILGNCKIDFLFHDADHSYEGVKKDFELYSPLVRKGGIIAFHDIVTNSVICPYGWDVSKFWNEIKNRYNYMEIIENKNHIAGGIGILFV
;
A
#
# COMPACT_ATOMS: atom_id res chain seq x y z
N MET A 1 -20.80 14.47 4.73
CA MET A 1 -20.18 13.99 5.97
C MET A 1 -18.79 13.49 5.63
N ASP A 2 -17.77 14.06 6.25
CA ASP A 2 -16.38 13.81 5.82
C ASP A 2 -15.99 12.36 6.18
N ASN A 3 -15.81 11.49 5.17
CA ASN A 3 -15.51 10.06 5.33
C ASN A 3 -14.23 9.79 6.15
N VAL A 4 -13.41 10.81 6.39
CA VAL A 4 -12.15 10.70 7.13
C VAL A 4 -12.35 10.79 8.65
N LEU A 5 -13.32 11.60 9.10
CA LEU A 5 -13.52 11.86 10.52
C LEU A 5 -13.98 10.62 11.29
N TRP A 6 -14.93 9.85 10.74
CA TRP A 6 -15.41 8.64 11.39
C TRP A 6 -14.35 7.52 11.40
N LYS A 7 -13.54 7.41 10.33
CA LYS A 7 -12.41 6.47 10.29
C LYS A 7 -11.39 6.78 11.40
N LYS A 8 -11.07 8.08 11.61
CA LYS A 8 -10.17 8.51 12.68
C LYS A 8 -10.72 8.15 14.07
N LEU A 9 -12.02 8.34 14.29
CA LEU A 9 -12.69 7.96 15.54
C LEU A 9 -12.68 6.44 15.75
N LEU A 10 -12.97 5.67 14.69
CA LEU A 10 -12.96 4.22 14.73
C LEU A 10 -11.56 3.68 15.07
N PHE A 11 -10.52 4.15 14.39
CA PHE A 11 -9.15 3.76 14.67
C PHE A 11 -8.73 4.13 16.10
N LYS A 12 -9.13 5.31 16.59
CA LYS A 12 -8.87 5.71 17.96
C LYS A 12 -9.57 4.82 18.98
N TYR A 13 -10.79 4.37 18.69
CA TYR A 13 -11.54 3.47 19.55
C TYR A 13 -10.87 2.08 19.67
N PHE A 14 -10.35 1.56 18.57
CA PHE A 14 -9.66 0.27 18.55
C PHE A 14 -8.17 0.35 18.90
N SER A 15 -7.61 1.56 19.07
CA SER A 15 -6.21 1.69 19.49
C SER A 15 -6.05 1.29 20.97
N LEU A 16 -4.99 0.54 21.26
CA LEU A 16 -4.67 0.07 22.62
C LEU A 16 -4.01 1.15 23.49
N GLY A 17 -4.31 2.42 23.28
CA GLY A 17 -3.84 3.57 24.09
C GLY A 17 -2.34 3.92 23.97
N LYS A 18 -1.52 2.98 23.46
CA LYS A 18 -0.07 3.19 23.20
C LYS A 18 0.24 3.46 21.73
N GLN A 19 -0.77 3.40 20.86
CA GLN A 19 -0.63 3.60 19.42
C GLN A 19 -0.93 5.05 19.05
N ASN A 20 -0.09 5.65 18.24
CA ASN A 20 -0.34 6.94 17.62
C ASN A 20 -0.86 6.74 16.20
N ILE A 21 -2.12 7.11 15.94
CA ILE A 21 -2.74 6.99 14.63
C ILE A 21 -2.81 8.36 13.98
N VAL A 22 -2.14 8.51 12.87
CA VAL A 22 -2.16 9.73 12.05
C VAL A 22 -2.89 9.42 10.75
N VAL A 23 -3.92 10.22 10.44
CA VAL A 23 -4.65 10.13 9.17
C VAL A 23 -4.32 11.36 8.34
N ILE A 24 -3.74 11.15 7.17
CA ILE A 24 -3.42 12.20 6.20
C ILE A 24 -4.37 12.02 5.00
N LYS A 25 -5.06 13.09 4.64
CA LYS A 25 -5.94 13.10 3.46
C LYS A 25 -5.23 13.82 2.32
N GLY A 26 -5.06 13.14 1.21
CA GLY A 26 -4.46 13.71 0.01
C GLY A 26 -4.07 12.64 -0.99
N ASP A 27 -3.53 13.08 -2.10
CA ASP A 27 -2.93 12.22 -3.12
C ASP A 27 -1.54 11.75 -2.63
N SER A 28 -1.31 10.45 -2.61
CA SER A 28 -0.01 9.86 -2.23
C SER A 28 1.15 10.33 -3.12
N HIS A 29 0.84 10.75 -4.33
CA HIS A 29 1.81 11.26 -5.29
C HIS A 29 2.10 12.77 -5.14
N ASP A 30 1.37 13.48 -4.28
CA ASP A 30 1.62 14.90 -4.01
C ASP A 30 2.91 15.06 -3.19
N PRO A 31 3.90 15.83 -3.67
CA PRO A 31 5.14 16.09 -2.95
C PRO A 31 4.92 16.65 -1.54
N LYS A 32 3.84 17.40 -1.32
CA LYS A 32 3.49 17.92 0.00
C LYS A 32 3.11 16.79 0.96
N ILE A 33 2.26 15.85 0.51
CA ILE A 33 1.85 14.68 1.30
C ILE A 33 3.06 13.81 1.62
N PHE A 34 3.91 13.53 0.64
CA PHE A 34 5.15 12.78 0.84
C PHE A 34 6.07 13.45 1.88
N ASN A 35 6.25 14.77 1.79
CA ASN A 35 7.06 15.50 2.76
C ASN A 35 6.45 15.52 4.16
N ASP A 36 5.13 15.59 4.29
CA ASP A 36 4.45 15.54 5.58
C ASP A 36 4.62 14.14 6.22
N ILE A 37 4.55 13.06 5.44
CA ILE A 37 4.85 11.70 5.90
C ILE A 37 6.30 11.59 6.39
N LYS A 38 7.26 12.13 5.64
CA LYS A 38 8.67 12.15 6.05
C LYS A 38 8.90 12.92 7.35
N LYS A 39 8.22 14.03 7.54
CA LYS A 39 8.28 14.80 8.81
C LYS A 39 7.75 13.99 9.99
N ILE A 40 6.65 13.27 9.79
CA ILE A 40 6.04 12.41 10.83
C ILE A 40 6.98 11.25 11.17
N LEU A 41 7.60 10.63 10.19
CA LEU A 41 8.57 9.56 10.39
C LEU A 41 9.84 10.06 11.10
N GLY A 42 10.27 11.30 10.84
CA GLY A 42 11.52 11.84 11.36
C GLY A 42 12.71 10.97 10.94
N ASN A 43 13.43 10.44 11.93
CA ASN A 43 14.56 9.52 11.70
C ASN A 43 14.14 8.03 11.68
N CYS A 44 12.86 7.72 11.90
CA CYS A 44 12.37 6.35 11.88
C CYS A 44 12.19 5.86 10.45
N LYS A 45 12.24 4.54 10.30
CA LYS A 45 11.90 3.84 9.06
C LYS A 45 10.57 3.13 9.23
N ILE A 46 9.96 2.78 8.11
CA ILE A 46 8.71 2.01 8.06
C ILE A 46 9.03 0.53 8.29
N ASP A 47 8.34 -0.12 9.21
CA ASP A 47 8.40 -1.57 9.41
C ASP A 47 7.53 -2.34 8.43
N PHE A 48 6.34 -1.80 8.15
CA PHE A 48 5.34 -2.38 7.28
C PHE A 48 4.66 -1.30 6.43
N LEU A 49 4.74 -1.44 5.12
CA LEU A 49 4.08 -0.59 4.13
C LEU A 49 3.01 -1.40 3.40
N PHE A 50 1.79 -0.88 3.29
CA PHE A 50 0.71 -1.52 2.57
C PHE A 50 0.20 -0.61 1.45
N HIS A 51 0.31 -1.08 0.21
CA HIS A 51 -0.19 -0.40 -0.97
C HIS A 51 -1.61 -0.86 -1.30
N ASP A 52 -2.56 0.05 -1.16
CA ASP A 52 -3.99 -0.17 -1.44
C ASP A 52 -4.67 1.17 -1.81
N ALA A 53 -4.05 1.93 -2.72
CA ALA A 53 -4.52 3.26 -3.12
C ALA A 53 -4.86 3.30 -4.60
N ASP A 54 -3.91 3.63 -5.47
CA ASP A 54 -4.11 3.65 -6.93
C ASP A 54 -3.82 2.25 -7.51
N HIS A 55 -4.85 1.63 -8.11
CA HIS A 55 -4.74 0.29 -8.67
C HIS A 55 -4.26 0.28 -10.14
N SER A 56 -3.97 1.44 -10.73
CA SER A 56 -3.32 1.50 -12.04
C SER A 56 -1.85 1.06 -11.95
N TYR A 57 -1.30 0.53 -13.05
CA TYR A 57 0.12 0.18 -13.11
C TYR A 57 1.04 1.37 -12.74
N GLU A 58 0.77 2.54 -13.32
CA GLU A 58 1.58 3.74 -13.09
C GLU A 58 1.44 4.26 -11.65
N GLY A 59 0.24 4.19 -11.08
CA GLY A 59 -0.03 4.63 -9.72
C GLY A 59 0.69 3.77 -8.69
N VAL A 60 0.50 2.45 -8.73
CA VAL A 60 1.16 1.54 -7.79
C VAL A 60 2.69 1.56 -7.94
N LYS A 61 3.20 1.70 -9.17
CA LYS A 61 4.63 1.83 -9.43
C LYS A 61 5.19 3.09 -8.79
N LYS A 62 4.53 4.21 -8.97
CA LYS A 62 4.94 5.50 -8.40
C LYS A 62 4.89 5.50 -6.88
N ASP A 63 3.85 4.91 -6.28
CA ASP A 63 3.77 4.72 -4.83
C ASP A 63 4.93 3.86 -4.33
N PHE A 64 5.22 2.77 -5.00
CA PHE A 64 6.35 1.91 -4.64
C PHE A 64 7.70 2.67 -4.72
N GLU A 65 7.95 3.40 -5.81
CA GLU A 65 9.19 4.15 -6.00
C GLU A 65 9.37 5.25 -4.94
N LEU A 66 8.28 5.90 -4.52
CA LEU A 66 8.31 6.95 -3.50
C LEU A 66 8.50 6.41 -2.09
N TYR A 67 7.78 5.35 -1.72
CA TYR A 67 7.66 4.93 -0.32
C TYR A 67 8.52 3.71 0.05
N SER A 68 8.89 2.83 -0.90
CA SER A 68 9.73 1.68 -0.59
C SER A 68 11.11 2.05 -0.01
N PRO A 69 11.78 3.17 -0.40
CA PRO A 69 13.03 3.57 0.20
C PRO A 69 12.92 4.00 1.68
N LEU A 70 11.70 4.24 2.15
CA LEU A 70 11.43 4.58 3.54
C LEU A 70 11.30 3.33 4.42
N VAL A 71 11.11 2.15 3.84
CA VAL A 71 11.03 0.87 4.55
C VAL A 71 12.43 0.45 5.00
N ARG A 72 12.54 -0.05 6.24
CA ARG A 72 13.84 -0.53 6.75
C ARG A 72 14.22 -1.88 6.14
N LYS A 73 15.50 -2.21 6.20
CA LYS A 73 15.98 -3.57 5.95
C LYS A 73 15.32 -4.56 6.94
N GLY A 74 14.83 -5.68 6.43
CA GLY A 74 14.02 -6.64 7.18
C GLY A 74 12.58 -6.16 7.44
N GLY A 75 12.15 -5.10 6.79
CA GLY A 75 10.76 -4.65 6.77
C GLY A 75 9.93 -5.37 5.71
N ILE A 76 8.66 -5.03 5.63
CA ILE A 76 7.69 -5.68 4.76
C ILE A 76 6.99 -4.64 3.90
N ILE A 77 6.82 -4.95 2.61
CA ILE A 77 5.97 -4.20 1.70
C ILE A 77 4.88 -5.14 1.19
N ALA A 78 3.63 -4.77 1.37
CA ALA A 78 2.49 -5.55 0.90
C ALA A 78 1.67 -4.77 -0.15
N PHE A 79 1.11 -5.50 -1.10
CA PHE A 79 0.26 -4.99 -2.18
C PHE A 79 -1.08 -5.70 -2.16
N HIS A 80 -2.16 -4.94 -2.26
CA HIS A 80 -3.49 -5.47 -2.54
C HIS A 80 -3.68 -5.70 -4.03
N ASP A 81 -4.61 -6.59 -4.38
CA ASP A 81 -5.05 -6.85 -5.76
C ASP A 81 -3.94 -7.32 -6.73
N ILE A 82 -3.05 -8.19 -6.26
CA ILE A 82 -1.97 -8.78 -7.08
C ILE A 82 -2.47 -9.79 -8.12
N VAL A 83 -3.72 -10.22 -8.02
CA VAL A 83 -4.43 -11.00 -9.03
C VAL A 83 -5.49 -10.10 -9.64
N THR A 84 -5.30 -9.74 -10.91
CA THR A 84 -6.28 -8.96 -11.66
C THR A 84 -6.54 -9.66 -12.98
N ASN A 85 -7.80 -9.97 -13.25
CA ASN A 85 -8.20 -10.47 -14.56
C ASN A 85 -8.52 -9.27 -15.45
N SER A 86 -7.55 -8.81 -16.21
CA SER A 86 -7.66 -7.64 -17.09
C SER A 86 -8.76 -7.76 -18.15
N VAL A 87 -9.17 -8.98 -18.48
CA VAL A 87 -10.27 -9.24 -19.44
C VAL A 87 -11.63 -8.94 -18.81
N ILE A 88 -11.75 -9.07 -17.48
CA ILE A 88 -13.02 -8.95 -16.76
C ILE A 88 -13.06 -7.67 -15.91
N CYS A 89 -11.90 -7.10 -15.57
CA CYS A 89 -11.82 -5.91 -14.73
C CYS A 89 -12.09 -4.63 -15.56
N PRO A 90 -13.28 -4.01 -15.41
CA PRO A 90 -13.66 -2.84 -16.20
C PRO A 90 -12.96 -1.55 -15.73
N TYR A 91 -12.20 -1.60 -14.62
CA TYR A 91 -11.67 -0.44 -13.93
C TYR A 91 -10.23 -0.09 -14.32
N GLY A 92 -9.60 -0.84 -15.25
CA GLY A 92 -8.21 -0.61 -15.65
C GLY A 92 -7.19 -0.87 -14.53
N TRP A 93 -7.55 -1.71 -13.56
CA TRP A 93 -6.64 -2.11 -12.50
C TRP A 93 -5.55 -3.03 -13.03
N ASP A 94 -4.32 -2.70 -12.74
CA ASP A 94 -3.16 -3.38 -13.32
C ASP A 94 -2.02 -3.58 -12.29
N VAL A 95 -2.38 -3.67 -11.00
CA VAL A 95 -1.45 -3.97 -9.90
C VAL A 95 -0.73 -5.29 -10.15
N SER A 96 -1.44 -6.29 -10.68
CA SER A 96 -0.89 -7.61 -11.02
C SER A 96 0.28 -7.53 -12.00
N LYS A 97 0.26 -6.61 -12.95
CA LYS A 97 1.34 -6.38 -13.90
C LYS A 97 2.59 -5.86 -13.18
N PHE A 98 2.44 -4.82 -12.36
CA PHE A 98 3.55 -4.28 -11.59
C PHE A 98 4.10 -5.31 -10.59
N TRP A 99 3.21 -6.04 -9.88
CA TRP A 99 3.60 -7.11 -8.98
C TRP A 99 4.49 -8.15 -9.67
N ASN A 100 4.08 -8.64 -10.84
CA ASN A 100 4.85 -9.63 -11.60
C ASN A 100 6.19 -9.10 -12.12
N GLU A 101 6.33 -7.79 -12.31
CA GLU A 101 7.59 -7.15 -12.69
C GLU A 101 8.62 -7.14 -11.53
N ILE A 102 8.15 -6.88 -10.30
CA ILE A 102 9.06 -6.61 -9.18
C ILE A 102 9.30 -7.80 -8.26
N LYS A 103 8.34 -8.71 -8.09
CA LYS A 103 8.38 -9.75 -7.05
C LYS A 103 9.65 -10.59 -7.05
N ASN A 104 10.17 -10.92 -8.23
CA ASN A 104 11.37 -11.76 -8.36
C ASN A 104 12.68 -11.05 -7.96
N ARG A 105 12.64 -9.76 -7.63
CA ARG A 105 13.79 -9.00 -7.10
C ARG A 105 13.92 -9.12 -5.59
N TYR A 106 12.94 -9.76 -4.92
CA TYR A 106 12.83 -9.88 -3.47
C TYR A 106 12.52 -11.33 -3.09
N ASN A 107 12.71 -11.66 -1.82
CA ASN A 107 11.99 -12.77 -1.23
C ASN A 107 10.52 -12.35 -1.11
N TYR A 108 9.61 -13.18 -1.57
CA TYR A 108 8.20 -12.82 -1.61
C TYR A 108 7.27 -13.94 -1.17
N MET A 109 6.05 -13.57 -0.81
CA MET A 109 4.94 -14.47 -0.53
C MET A 109 3.68 -13.94 -1.23
N GLU A 110 2.82 -14.85 -1.68
CA GLU A 110 1.50 -14.52 -2.23
C GLU A 110 0.42 -15.20 -1.38
N ILE A 111 -0.60 -14.44 -0.99
CA ILE A 111 -1.81 -14.95 -0.32
C ILE A 111 -2.95 -14.78 -1.31
N ILE A 112 -3.37 -15.87 -1.94
CA ILE A 112 -4.38 -15.88 -3.00
C ILE A 112 -5.43 -16.94 -2.65
N GLU A 113 -6.66 -16.50 -2.41
CA GLU A 113 -7.79 -17.41 -2.15
C GLU A 113 -8.27 -18.07 -3.45
N ASN A 114 -8.47 -17.27 -4.49
CA ASN A 114 -8.96 -17.74 -5.77
C ASN A 114 -8.37 -16.93 -6.94
N LYS A 115 -7.66 -17.61 -7.84
CA LYS A 115 -7.03 -16.99 -9.01
C LYS A 115 -8.02 -16.54 -10.10
N ASN A 116 -9.27 -16.96 -10.00
CA ASN A 116 -10.32 -16.62 -10.97
C ASN A 116 -11.14 -15.39 -10.56
N HIS A 117 -10.80 -14.74 -9.45
CA HIS A 117 -11.43 -13.48 -9.07
C HIS A 117 -11.10 -12.36 -10.06
N ILE A 118 -12.01 -11.38 -10.13
CA ILE A 118 -11.85 -10.17 -10.96
C ILE A 118 -10.62 -9.38 -10.46
N ALA A 119 -10.46 -9.29 -9.14
CA ALA A 119 -9.32 -8.70 -8.45
C ALA A 119 -9.18 -9.36 -7.07
N GLY A 120 -7.99 -9.34 -6.50
CA GLY A 120 -7.77 -9.85 -5.13
C GLY A 120 -6.33 -10.33 -4.90
N GLY A 121 -6.15 -10.98 -3.75
CA GLY A 121 -4.85 -11.46 -3.29
C GLY A 121 -3.99 -10.37 -2.68
N ILE A 122 -3.03 -10.82 -1.86
CA ILE A 122 -2.03 -9.95 -1.24
C ILE A 122 -0.64 -10.47 -1.60
N GLY A 123 0.17 -9.60 -2.18
CA GLY A 123 1.58 -9.84 -2.42
C GLY A 123 2.44 -9.22 -1.32
N ILE A 124 3.43 -9.94 -0.84
CA ILE A 124 4.29 -9.53 0.26
C ILE A 124 5.74 -9.61 -0.21
N LEU A 125 6.49 -8.50 -0.10
CA LEU A 125 7.93 -8.44 -0.31
C LEU A 125 8.63 -8.33 1.04
N PHE A 126 9.71 -9.08 1.22
CA PHE A 126 10.62 -8.98 2.36
C PHE A 126 11.85 -8.17 1.93
N VAL A 127 12.03 -6.97 2.54
CA VAL A 127 13.06 -5.98 2.17
C VAL A 127 14.42 -6.28 2.80
#